data_1c8f04548fec897495a6f1210b4169e6
#
_entry.id   1c8f04548fec897495a6f1210b4169e6
#
_cell.length_a   1.000
_cell.length_b   1.000
_cell.length_c   1.000
_cell.angle_alpha   90.00
_cell.angle_beta   90.00
_cell.angle_gamma   90.00
#
_symmetry.space_group_name_H-M   'P 1'
#
loop_
_entity.id
_entity.type
_entity.pdbx_description
1 polymer ?
#
loop_
_entity_poly.entity_id
_entity_poly.type
_entity_poly.pdbx_seq_one_letter_code
_entity_poly.pdbx_strand_id
1 'polypeptide(L)'
;MKKEIITERDLGLEVLEGKETEFYSKDNNSMTIRYGARGIVEGKDGKIAVIYKKNKNEYKLPGGGVDKGEDFKEAFKRECIEEIGFMIENVEYLFDIEEDHINDNFKQISKVYIAKAKEKLESNNLTEQEKEEGLEYLWLDKKEALEKMKACIENLKGSKYDNVYRTKFVVGRDIRIVDRYMKF
;
A
#
# COMPACT_ATOMS: atom_id res chain seq x y z
N MET A 1 -20.53 -4.30 -0.46
CA MET A 1 -19.23 -3.64 -0.21
C MET A 1 -18.64 -3.25 -1.56
N LYS A 2 -18.18 -2.00 -1.72
CA LYS A 2 -17.57 -1.59 -3.00
C LYS A 2 -16.11 -2.02 -3.00
N LYS A 3 -15.81 -3.04 -3.78
CA LYS A 3 -14.48 -3.45 -4.14
C LYS A 3 -13.95 -2.51 -5.22
N GLU A 4 -12.69 -2.11 -5.12
CA GLU A 4 -11.98 -1.36 -6.15
C GLU A 4 -10.90 -2.24 -6.78
N ILE A 5 -10.73 -2.16 -8.09
CA ILE A 5 -9.73 -2.94 -8.83
C ILE A 5 -8.82 -1.97 -9.56
N ILE A 6 -7.52 -2.25 -9.54
CA ILE A 6 -6.47 -1.52 -10.26
C ILE A 6 -5.73 -2.50 -11.16
N THR A 7 -5.54 -2.10 -12.40
CA THR A 7 -4.80 -2.85 -13.41
C THR A 7 -3.67 -1.98 -14.00
N GLU A 8 -2.84 -2.56 -14.87
CA GLU A 8 -1.84 -1.80 -15.65
C GLU A 8 -2.45 -0.60 -16.36
N ARG A 9 -3.63 -0.77 -16.98
CA ARG A 9 -4.28 0.30 -17.76
C ARG A 9 -4.61 1.53 -16.90
N ASP A 10 -5.03 1.29 -15.67
CA ASP A 10 -5.31 2.37 -14.70
C ASP A 10 -4.07 3.19 -14.34
N LEU A 11 -2.89 2.59 -14.51
CA LEU A 11 -1.59 3.17 -14.18
C LEU A 11 -0.83 3.67 -15.43
N GLY A 12 -1.48 3.64 -16.60
CA GLY A 12 -0.85 3.99 -17.86
C GLY A 12 0.27 3.03 -18.28
N LEU A 13 0.18 1.77 -17.85
CA LEU A 13 1.11 0.70 -18.20
C LEU A 13 0.52 -0.18 -19.30
N GLU A 14 1.38 -0.74 -20.14
CA GLU A 14 0.99 -1.67 -21.19
C GLU A 14 0.69 -3.06 -20.63
N VAL A 15 -0.38 -3.69 -21.12
CA VAL A 15 -0.65 -5.12 -20.91
C VAL A 15 -0.07 -5.88 -22.07
N LEU A 16 0.83 -6.83 -21.79
CA LEU A 16 1.49 -7.65 -22.81
C LEU A 16 0.48 -8.58 -23.50
N GLU A 17 0.74 -8.86 -24.77
CA GLU A 17 -0.14 -9.70 -25.60
C GLU A 17 -0.37 -11.08 -24.96
N GLY A 18 -1.62 -11.52 -24.94
CA GLY A 18 -2.04 -12.79 -24.36
C GLY A 18 -2.15 -12.83 -22.82
N LYS A 19 -1.50 -11.91 -22.11
CA LYS A 19 -1.44 -11.93 -20.65
C LYS A 19 -2.80 -11.73 -19.99
N GLU A 20 -3.65 -10.89 -20.54
CA GLU A 20 -5.00 -10.66 -19.99
C GLU A 20 -5.88 -11.92 -20.09
N THR A 21 -5.81 -12.63 -21.19
CA THR A 21 -6.55 -13.88 -21.37
C THR A 21 -6.04 -14.96 -20.41
N GLU A 22 -4.73 -15.07 -20.25
CA GLU A 22 -4.10 -15.98 -19.27
C GLU A 22 -4.55 -15.64 -17.84
N PHE A 23 -4.46 -14.38 -17.46
CA PHE A 23 -4.74 -13.90 -16.10
C PHE A 23 -6.20 -14.18 -15.67
N TYR A 24 -7.17 -13.92 -16.55
CA TYR A 24 -8.59 -14.14 -16.25
C TYR A 24 -9.11 -15.52 -16.65
N SER A 25 -8.24 -16.43 -17.07
CA SER A 25 -8.62 -17.83 -17.34
C SER A 25 -9.07 -18.52 -16.06
N LYS A 26 -10.14 -19.32 -16.16
CA LYS A 26 -10.63 -20.13 -15.03
C LYS A 26 -9.64 -21.21 -14.59
N ASP A 27 -8.78 -21.63 -15.49
CA ASP A 27 -7.78 -22.69 -15.27
C ASP A 27 -6.39 -22.12 -14.92
N ASN A 28 -6.30 -20.84 -14.58
CA ASN A 28 -5.03 -20.21 -14.20
C ASN A 28 -4.57 -20.66 -12.80
N ASN A 29 -3.97 -21.84 -12.75
CA ASN A 29 -3.41 -22.43 -11.53
C ASN A 29 -2.04 -21.83 -11.15
N SER A 30 -1.45 -20.99 -12.00
CA SER A 30 -0.14 -20.36 -11.77
C SER A 30 -0.25 -18.96 -11.15
N MET A 31 -1.46 -18.43 -10.97
CA MET A 31 -1.66 -17.12 -10.36
C MET A 31 -1.20 -17.10 -8.91
N THR A 32 -0.34 -16.16 -8.58
CA THR A 32 0.06 -15.88 -7.20
C THR A 32 -0.90 -14.87 -6.58
N ILE A 33 -1.53 -15.24 -5.46
CA ILE A 33 -2.40 -14.34 -4.70
C ILE A 33 -1.74 -14.01 -3.36
N ARG A 34 -1.67 -12.71 -3.05
CA ARG A 34 -1.18 -12.19 -1.77
C ARG A 34 -2.27 -11.38 -1.09
N TYR A 35 -2.39 -11.53 0.22
CA TYR A 35 -3.27 -10.74 1.04
C TYR A 35 -2.50 -9.62 1.74
N GLY A 36 -3.14 -8.45 1.89
CA GLY A 36 -2.56 -7.29 2.54
C GLY A 36 -3.54 -6.57 3.46
N ALA A 37 -3.00 -5.83 4.42
CA ALA A 37 -3.75 -4.94 5.30
C ALA A 37 -3.04 -3.59 5.36
N ARG A 38 -3.77 -2.49 5.11
CA ARG A 38 -3.20 -1.14 5.07
C ARG A 38 -4.25 -0.08 5.33
N GLY A 39 -3.83 1.16 5.49
CA GLY A 39 -4.85 2.18 5.64
C GLY A 39 -4.34 3.55 6.06
N ILE A 40 -5.30 4.38 6.41
CA ILE A 40 -5.11 5.73 6.90
C ILE A 40 -4.90 5.67 8.42
N VAL A 41 -3.78 6.20 8.89
CA VAL A 41 -3.54 6.43 10.32
C VAL A 41 -3.57 7.93 10.57
N GLU A 42 -4.58 8.40 11.31
CA GLU A 42 -4.72 9.81 11.65
C GLU A 42 -3.92 10.15 12.91
N GLY A 43 -3.17 11.24 12.87
CA GLY A 43 -2.54 11.87 14.01
C GLY A 43 -3.51 12.78 14.79
N LYS A 44 -3.04 13.33 15.91
CA LYS A 44 -3.86 14.19 16.79
C LYS A 44 -4.29 15.51 16.14
N ASP A 45 -3.56 15.97 15.14
CA ASP A 45 -3.79 17.23 14.40
C ASP A 45 -4.55 17.02 13.07
N GLY A 46 -5.09 15.81 12.84
CA GLY A 46 -5.81 15.45 11.62
C GLY A 46 -4.93 15.16 10.41
N LYS A 47 -3.62 15.20 10.57
CA LYS A 47 -2.66 14.71 9.55
C LYS A 47 -2.68 13.20 9.46
N ILE A 48 -2.25 12.67 8.35
CA ILE A 48 -2.13 11.23 8.14
C ILE A 48 -0.66 10.79 8.09
N ALA A 49 -0.40 9.58 8.57
CA ALA A 49 0.91 8.97 8.44
C ALA A 49 1.16 8.53 6.99
N VAL A 50 2.30 8.94 6.46
CA VAL A 50 2.78 8.53 5.14
C VAL A 50 4.20 8.01 5.28
N ILE A 51 4.49 6.88 4.66
CA ILE A 51 5.82 6.31 4.59
C ILE A 51 6.52 6.86 3.35
N TYR A 52 7.75 7.29 3.53
CA TYR A 52 8.63 7.72 2.45
C TYR A 52 9.87 6.83 2.39
N LYS A 53 10.02 6.10 1.29
CA LYS A 53 11.22 5.32 0.99
C LYS A 53 12.15 6.16 0.09
N LYS A 54 13.13 6.79 0.70
CA LYS A 54 14.02 7.77 0.08
C LYS A 54 14.73 7.27 -1.18
N ASN A 55 15.27 6.06 -1.09
CA ASN A 55 16.09 5.49 -2.17
C ASN A 55 15.26 5.03 -3.37
N LYS A 56 13.95 4.81 -3.17
CA LYS A 56 12.97 4.48 -4.22
C LYS A 56 12.18 5.69 -4.70
N ASN A 57 12.26 6.82 -4.00
CA ASN A 57 11.35 7.95 -4.18
C ASN A 57 9.87 7.51 -4.13
N GLU A 58 9.53 6.67 -3.17
CA GLU A 58 8.20 6.07 -3.01
C GLU A 58 7.50 6.66 -1.79
N TYR A 59 6.29 7.18 -2.00
CA TYR A 59 5.36 7.53 -0.92
C TYR A 59 4.25 6.50 -0.85
N LYS A 60 4.01 5.92 0.31
CA LYS A 60 2.94 4.92 0.52
C LYS A 60 2.25 5.08 1.87
N LEU A 61 1.08 4.46 2.01
CA LEU A 61 0.39 4.33 3.29
C LEU A 61 1.01 3.22 4.15
N PRO A 62 0.89 3.30 5.49
CA PRO A 62 1.26 2.20 6.39
C PRO A 62 0.50 0.92 6.07
N GLY A 63 1.22 -0.19 6.12
CA GLY A 63 0.65 -1.51 5.94
C GLY A 63 1.46 -2.42 5.01
N GLY A 64 1.21 -3.70 5.13
CA GLY A 64 1.96 -4.75 4.45
C GLY A 64 1.18 -6.05 4.25
N GLY A 65 1.90 -7.15 4.24
CA GLY A 65 1.33 -8.48 4.05
C GLY A 65 0.60 -8.99 5.28
N VAL A 66 -0.35 -9.88 5.05
CA VAL A 66 -1.03 -10.65 6.12
C VAL A 66 -0.39 -12.03 6.17
N ASP A 67 0.10 -12.42 7.33
CA ASP A 67 0.73 -13.71 7.52
C ASP A 67 -0.30 -14.85 7.54
N LYS A 68 0.16 -16.07 7.30
CA LYS A 68 -0.73 -17.23 7.27
C LYS A 68 -1.44 -17.42 8.61
N GLY A 69 -2.76 -17.28 8.60
CA GLY A 69 -3.60 -17.42 9.80
C GLY A 69 -3.72 -16.14 10.64
N GLU A 70 -3.08 -15.05 10.22
CA GLU A 70 -3.20 -13.74 10.87
C GLU A 70 -4.53 -13.07 10.49
N ASP A 71 -5.15 -12.37 11.44
CA ASP A 71 -6.30 -11.52 11.15
C ASP A 71 -5.84 -10.22 10.46
N PHE A 72 -6.60 -9.73 9.48
CA PHE A 72 -6.24 -8.53 8.70
C PHE A 72 -6.10 -7.27 9.56
N LYS A 73 -6.93 -7.11 10.58
CA LYS A 73 -6.87 -5.96 11.48
C LYS A 73 -5.62 -6.03 12.37
N GLU A 74 -5.26 -7.23 12.82
CA GLU A 74 -4.04 -7.44 13.61
C GLU A 74 -2.79 -7.25 12.73
N ALA A 75 -2.80 -7.71 11.48
CA ALA A 75 -1.74 -7.43 10.51
C ALA A 75 -1.55 -5.91 10.34
N PHE A 76 -2.62 -5.14 10.16
CA PHE A 76 -2.53 -3.69 10.04
C PHE A 76 -1.93 -3.03 11.30
N LYS A 77 -2.31 -3.48 12.50
CA LYS A 77 -1.72 -2.98 13.75
C LYS A 77 -0.22 -3.30 13.85
N ARG A 78 0.18 -4.53 13.52
CA ARG A 78 1.58 -4.95 13.51
C ARG A 78 2.40 -4.09 12.56
N GLU A 79 1.95 -3.91 11.32
CA GLU A 79 2.63 -3.09 10.32
C GLU A 79 2.77 -1.63 10.77
N CYS A 80 1.77 -1.05 11.44
CA CYS A 80 1.88 0.29 11.98
C CYS A 80 2.96 0.39 13.08
N ILE A 81 3.09 -0.63 13.92
CA ILE A 81 4.17 -0.68 14.92
C ILE A 81 5.53 -0.77 14.22
N GLU A 82 5.66 -1.66 13.24
CA GLU A 82 6.92 -1.94 12.54
C GLU A 82 7.38 -0.74 11.70
N GLU A 83 6.50 -0.16 10.89
CA GLU A 83 6.87 0.87 9.92
C GLU A 83 6.89 2.29 10.51
N ILE A 84 5.91 2.66 11.34
CA ILE A 84 5.79 4.03 11.86
C ILE A 84 6.05 4.15 13.38
N GLY A 85 6.19 3.02 14.09
CA GLY A 85 6.46 2.99 15.52
C GLY A 85 5.29 3.46 16.39
N PHE A 86 4.04 3.29 15.95
CA PHE A 86 2.85 3.68 16.70
C PHE A 86 1.91 2.51 16.96
N MET A 87 1.44 2.41 18.19
CA MET A 87 0.20 1.71 18.47
C MET A 87 -0.98 2.53 17.92
N ILE A 88 -1.96 1.83 17.36
CA ILE A 88 -3.16 2.44 16.80
C ILE A 88 -4.43 1.96 17.52
N GLU A 89 -5.48 2.79 17.50
CA GLU A 89 -6.78 2.48 18.08
C GLU A 89 -7.91 2.89 17.12
N ASN A 90 -9.16 2.52 17.46
CA ASN A 90 -10.35 2.82 16.66
C ASN A 90 -10.21 2.34 15.21
N VAL A 91 -9.69 1.12 15.05
CA VAL A 91 -9.46 0.52 13.72
C VAL A 91 -10.78 0.10 13.10
N GLU A 92 -11.18 0.79 12.05
CA GLU A 92 -12.41 0.55 11.30
C GLU A 92 -12.11 0.14 9.86
N TYR A 93 -12.81 -0.90 9.38
CA TYR A 93 -12.71 -1.34 7.99
C TYR A 93 -13.45 -0.37 7.06
N LEU A 94 -12.83 -0.03 5.92
CA LEU A 94 -13.41 0.85 4.91
C LEU A 94 -13.88 0.10 3.66
N PHE A 95 -12.98 -0.62 2.99
CA PHE A 95 -13.26 -1.34 1.74
C PHE A 95 -12.11 -2.29 1.37
N ASP A 96 -12.37 -3.13 0.35
CA ASP A 96 -11.31 -3.93 -0.28
C ASP A 96 -10.77 -3.24 -1.52
N ILE A 97 -9.46 -3.36 -1.75
CA ILE A 97 -8.80 -2.93 -2.98
C ILE A 97 -7.96 -4.09 -3.54
N GLU A 98 -8.11 -4.35 -4.82
CA GLU A 98 -7.36 -5.37 -5.53
C GLU A 98 -6.42 -4.74 -6.55
N GLU A 99 -5.24 -5.32 -6.66
CA GLU A 99 -4.24 -5.01 -7.66
C GLU A 99 -4.09 -6.24 -8.55
N ASP A 100 -4.55 -6.14 -9.78
CA ASP A 100 -4.40 -7.17 -10.80
C ASP A 100 -3.14 -6.85 -11.62
N HIS A 101 -2.01 -7.44 -11.25
CA HIS A 101 -0.74 -7.35 -11.98
C HIS A 101 -0.77 -8.41 -13.10
N ILE A 102 -1.45 -8.08 -14.18
CA ILE A 102 -1.74 -8.99 -15.30
C ILE A 102 -0.47 -9.54 -15.92
N ASN A 103 0.53 -8.68 -16.13
CA ASN A 103 1.80 -9.07 -16.74
C ASN A 103 2.62 -10.04 -15.86
N ASP A 104 2.51 -9.91 -14.55
CA ASP A 104 3.25 -10.73 -13.57
C ASP A 104 2.47 -11.99 -13.12
N ASN A 105 1.22 -12.17 -13.60
CA ASN A 105 0.31 -13.21 -13.12
C ASN A 105 0.17 -13.23 -11.59
N PHE A 106 0.08 -12.02 -11.02
CA PHE A 106 0.04 -11.77 -9.57
C PHE A 106 -1.16 -10.91 -9.21
N LYS A 107 -1.85 -11.29 -8.15
CA LYS A 107 -2.97 -10.51 -7.59
C LYS A 107 -2.70 -10.18 -6.13
N GLN A 108 -2.88 -8.92 -5.75
CA GLN A 108 -2.92 -8.54 -4.34
C GLN A 108 -4.33 -8.11 -3.94
N ILE A 109 -4.81 -8.65 -2.84
CA ILE A 109 -6.10 -8.32 -2.24
C ILE A 109 -5.83 -7.68 -0.89
N SER A 110 -6.15 -6.39 -0.75
CA SER A 110 -5.90 -5.66 0.49
C SER A 110 -7.20 -5.19 1.14
N LYS A 111 -7.32 -5.39 2.46
CA LYS A 111 -8.31 -4.69 3.26
C LYS A 111 -7.79 -3.34 3.69
N VAL A 112 -8.61 -2.31 3.46
CA VAL A 112 -8.28 -0.93 3.80
C VAL A 112 -8.99 -0.54 5.09
N TYR A 113 -8.22 0.05 6.00
CA TYR A 113 -8.68 0.50 7.31
C TYR A 113 -8.44 1.99 7.51
N ILE A 114 -9.17 2.57 8.46
CA ILE A 114 -8.83 3.83 9.11
C ILE A 114 -8.57 3.57 10.59
N ALA A 115 -7.62 4.29 11.17
CA ALA A 115 -7.29 4.21 12.59
C ALA A 115 -6.76 5.55 13.10
N LYS A 116 -6.67 5.69 14.43
CA LYS A 116 -5.99 6.81 15.09
C LYS A 116 -4.68 6.35 15.70
N ALA A 117 -3.66 7.18 15.55
CA ALA A 117 -2.41 6.98 16.28
C ALA A 117 -2.64 7.20 17.76
N LYS A 118 -2.24 6.24 18.59
CA LYS A 118 -2.44 6.27 20.04
C LYS A 118 -1.16 6.64 20.78
N GLU A 119 -0.20 5.76 20.74
CA GLU A 119 1.02 5.84 21.52
C GLU A 119 2.22 5.59 20.60
N LYS A 120 3.22 6.49 20.71
CA LYS A 120 4.50 6.30 20.03
C LYS A 120 5.38 5.36 20.86
N LEU A 121 5.91 4.34 20.24
CA LEU A 121 6.87 3.42 20.84
C LEU A 121 8.30 4.00 20.75
N GLU A 122 9.20 3.50 21.60
CA GLU A 122 10.60 3.96 21.63
C GLU A 122 11.37 3.62 20.35
N SER A 123 10.99 2.54 19.66
CA SER A 123 11.58 2.13 18.39
C SER A 123 10.55 1.52 17.46
N ASN A 124 10.77 1.65 16.15
CA ASN A 124 10.14 0.84 15.12
C ASN A 124 11.03 -0.35 14.76
N ASN A 125 10.44 -1.42 14.26
CA ASN A 125 11.15 -2.66 13.94
C ASN A 125 11.30 -2.83 12.43
N LEU A 126 12.02 -1.89 11.81
CA LEU A 126 12.29 -1.93 10.37
C LEU A 126 13.12 -3.16 9.98
N THR A 127 12.70 -3.83 8.93
CA THR A 127 13.46 -4.89 8.29
C THR A 127 14.73 -4.33 7.65
N GLU A 128 15.71 -5.18 7.34
CA GLU A 128 16.93 -4.74 6.63
C GLU A 128 16.59 -4.13 5.26
N GLN A 129 15.59 -4.68 4.56
CA GLN A 129 15.10 -4.10 3.31
C GLN A 129 14.61 -2.66 3.48
N GLU A 130 13.82 -2.39 4.50
CA GLU A 130 13.25 -1.06 4.75
C GLU A 130 14.32 -0.06 5.14
N LYS A 131 15.32 -0.47 5.91
CA LYS A 131 16.50 0.35 6.24
C LYS A 131 17.30 0.69 4.99
N GLU A 132 17.56 -0.29 4.11
CA GLU A 132 18.28 -0.07 2.84
C GLU A 132 17.51 0.84 1.88
N GLU A 133 16.19 0.77 1.87
CA GLU A 133 15.32 1.65 1.07
C GLU A 133 15.18 3.05 1.69
N GLY A 134 15.74 3.28 2.87
CA GLY A 134 15.70 4.56 3.59
C GLY A 134 14.30 4.95 4.03
N LEU A 135 13.58 3.98 4.66
CA LEU A 135 12.21 4.19 5.11
C LEU A 135 12.15 5.20 6.25
N GLU A 136 11.32 6.21 6.06
CA GLU A 136 10.96 7.23 7.05
C GLU A 136 9.43 7.37 7.07
N TYR A 137 8.84 7.84 8.16
CA TYR A 137 7.44 8.22 8.18
C TYR A 137 7.27 9.72 8.37
N LEU A 138 6.23 10.27 7.77
CA LEU A 138 5.89 11.69 7.77
C LEU A 138 4.43 11.87 8.20
N TRP A 139 4.14 12.94 8.93
CA TRP A 139 2.78 13.39 9.16
C TRP A 139 2.43 14.50 8.17
N LEU A 140 1.53 14.22 7.25
CA LEU A 140 1.17 15.13 6.15
C LEU A 140 -0.34 15.42 6.16
N ASP A 141 -0.70 16.61 5.71
CA ASP A 141 -2.09 16.89 5.36
C ASP A 141 -2.55 15.96 4.22
N LYS A 142 -3.81 15.53 4.24
CA LYS A 142 -4.36 14.59 3.25
C LYS A 142 -4.11 15.04 1.80
N LYS A 143 -4.28 16.36 1.53
CA LYS A 143 -4.01 16.94 0.21
C LYS A 143 -2.52 16.88 -0.14
N GLU A 144 -1.66 17.28 0.80
CA GLU A 144 -0.21 17.23 0.62
C GLU A 144 0.28 15.79 0.37
N ALA A 145 -0.23 14.81 1.13
CA ALA A 145 0.07 13.39 0.93
C ALA A 145 -0.29 12.94 -0.50
N LEU A 146 -1.50 13.28 -0.95
CA LEU A 146 -1.97 12.96 -2.29
C LEU A 146 -1.12 13.60 -3.40
N GLU A 147 -0.75 14.88 -3.23
CA GLU A 147 0.09 15.62 -4.17
C GLU A 147 1.50 15.01 -4.25
N LYS A 148 2.12 14.69 -3.11
CA LYS A 148 3.43 14.03 -3.07
C LYS A 148 3.41 12.65 -3.72
N MET A 149 2.40 11.83 -3.45
CA MET A 149 2.23 10.52 -4.09
C MET A 149 2.07 10.66 -5.61
N LYS A 150 1.25 11.60 -6.09
CA LYS A 150 1.09 11.86 -7.53
C LYS A 150 2.38 12.37 -8.18
N ALA A 151 3.07 13.30 -7.53
CA ALA A 151 4.30 13.89 -8.06
C ALA A 151 5.46 12.89 -8.15
N CYS A 152 5.51 11.88 -7.26
CA CYS A 152 6.60 10.91 -7.28
C CYS A 152 6.43 9.80 -8.35
N ILE A 153 5.20 9.54 -8.84
CA ILE A 153 4.92 8.35 -9.66
C ILE A 153 5.72 8.29 -10.98
N GLU A 154 6.05 9.44 -11.56
CA GLU A 154 6.85 9.54 -12.78
C GLU A 154 8.35 9.33 -12.54
N ASN A 155 8.81 9.54 -11.30
CA ASN A 155 10.22 9.50 -10.90
C ASN A 155 10.55 8.36 -9.93
N LEU A 156 9.72 7.31 -9.89
CA LEU A 156 9.96 6.14 -9.07
C LEU A 156 11.23 5.41 -9.49
N LYS A 157 11.92 4.82 -8.52
CA LYS A 157 13.14 4.03 -8.72
C LYS A 157 12.89 2.58 -8.31
N GLY A 158 13.47 1.65 -9.05
CA GLY A 158 13.55 0.25 -8.65
C GLY A 158 14.56 0.04 -7.51
N SER A 159 14.47 -1.11 -6.85
CA SER A 159 15.45 -1.58 -5.87
C SER A 159 15.81 -3.03 -6.16
N LYS A 160 16.76 -3.61 -5.41
CA LYS A 160 17.07 -5.05 -5.52
C LYS A 160 15.92 -5.97 -5.08
N TYR A 161 14.90 -5.42 -4.40
CA TYR A 161 13.74 -6.16 -3.90
C TYR A 161 12.51 -5.99 -4.80
N ASP A 162 12.49 -4.92 -5.61
CA ASP A 162 11.31 -4.52 -6.37
C ASP A 162 11.68 -3.67 -7.59
N ASN A 163 10.79 -3.62 -8.57
CA ASN A 163 10.96 -2.85 -9.80
C ASN A 163 9.96 -1.69 -9.88
N VAL A 164 10.19 -0.76 -10.83
CA VAL A 164 9.34 0.42 -11.02
C VAL A 164 7.89 0.02 -11.35
N TYR A 165 7.68 -1.04 -12.11
CA TYR A 165 6.35 -1.54 -12.46
C TYR A 165 5.53 -1.86 -11.19
N ARG A 166 6.07 -2.67 -10.28
CA ARG A 166 5.40 -3.03 -9.01
C ARG A 166 5.24 -1.82 -8.09
N THR A 167 6.24 -0.95 -8.04
CA THR A 167 6.17 0.28 -7.23
C THR A 167 5.05 1.22 -7.72
N LYS A 168 4.79 1.30 -9.03
CA LYS A 168 3.65 2.05 -9.58
C LYS A 168 2.31 1.52 -9.07
N PHE A 169 2.14 0.21 -8.94
CA PHE A 169 0.95 -0.37 -8.34
C PHE A 169 0.81 0.05 -6.87
N VAL A 170 1.88 -0.04 -6.09
CA VAL A 170 1.86 0.36 -4.67
C VAL A 170 1.43 1.82 -4.51
N VAL A 171 2.07 2.74 -5.22
CA VAL A 171 1.76 4.17 -5.13
C VAL A 171 0.39 4.48 -5.72
N GLY A 172 0.05 3.90 -6.87
CA GLY A 172 -1.24 4.09 -7.53
C GLY A 172 -2.42 3.63 -6.69
N ARG A 173 -2.28 2.49 -6.02
CA ARG A 173 -3.25 1.99 -5.03
C ARG A 173 -3.44 2.98 -3.89
N ASP A 174 -2.37 3.46 -3.30
CA ASP A 174 -2.43 4.35 -2.13
C ASP A 174 -2.97 5.73 -2.50
N ILE A 175 -2.69 6.24 -3.70
CA ILE A 175 -3.36 7.42 -4.27
C ILE A 175 -4.89 7.23 -4.28
N ARG A 176 -5.40 6.08 -4.74
CA ARG A 176 -6.84 5.80 -4.77
C ARG A 176 -7.44 5.71 -3.37
N ILE A 177 -6.72 5.11 -2.42
CA ILE A 177 -7.16 5.03 -1.03
C ILE A 177 -7.33 6.45 -0.43
N VAL A 178 -6.32 7.31 -0.57
CA VAL A 178 -6.37 8.69 -0.04
C VAL A 178 -7.44 9.51 -0.75
N ASP A 179 -7.51 9.46 -2.09
CA ASP A 179 -8.51 10.19 -2.87
C ASP A 179 -9.95 9.79 -2.50
N ARG A 180 -10.18 8.50 -2.31
CA ARG A 180 -11.48 7.99 -1.87
C ARG A 180 -11.80 8.39 -0.44
N TYR A 181 -10.82 8.31 0.46
CA TYR A 181 -11.00 8.72 1.86
C TYR A 181 -11.35 10.20 1.99
N MET A 182 -10.82 11.07 1.12
CA MET A 182 -11.15 12.50 1.13
C MET A 182 -12.57 12.83 0.67
N LYS A 183 -13.31 11.85 0.13
CA LYS A 183 -14.69 11.99 -0.36
C LYS A 183 -15.74 11.48 0.64
N PHE A 184 -15.30 10.91 1.77
CA PHE A 184 -16.16 10.54 2.90
C PHE A 184 -16.32 11.72 3.87
#